data_07953a8ed196d66a41b7e4fcc91bccd6
#
_entry.id   07953a8ed196d66a41b7e4fcc91bccd6
#
_cell.length_a   1.000
_cell.length_b   1.000
_cell.length_c   1.000
_cell.angle_alpha   90.00
_cell.angle_beta   90.00
_cell.angle_gamma   90.00
#
_symmetry.space_group_name_H-M   'P 1'
#
loop_
_entity.id
_entity.type
_entity.pdbx_description
1 polymer ?
#
loop_
_entity_poly.entity_id
_entity_poly.type
_entity_poly.pdbx_seq_one_letter_code
_entity_poly.pdbx_strand_id
1 'polypeptide(L)'
;MNFKKALVSALALSLLAIGIAGCGSGDKKAADNGGKVIKIGATAGPHAQVAEAVAKEAKKQGLNVKVVEFSDYVTPDKALAEGELDLASYQHKPFMENFNKNNNAHLVAIGPTILMRMGIYSDKIKDLKAIPDGATVAIPNDPTNGGRGLMLLQKAGVL
;
A
#
# COMPACT_ATOMS: atom_id res chain seq x y z
N MET A 1 19.89 -23.35 66.63
CA MET A 1 18.83 -23.31 65.60
C MET A 1 18.86 -21.90 65.01
N ASN A 2 19.35 -21.78 63.76
CA ASN A 2 19.78 -20.50 63.19
C ASN A 2 18.55 -19.69 62.69
N PHE A 3 18.32 -18.59 63.34
CA PHE A 3 17.24 -17.61 63.06
C PHE A 3 17.17 -17.12 61.61
N LYS A 4 18.27 -17.19 60.89
CA LYS A 4 18.36 -16.82 59.47
C LYS A 4 17.70 -17.81 58.49
N LYS A 5 17.47 -19.08 58.90
CA LYS A 5 16.80 -20.09 58.07
C LYS A 5 15.28 -20.09 58.19
N ALA A 6 14.75 -19.51 59.27
CA ALA A 6 13.30 -19.37 59.48
C ALA A 6 12.66 -18.19 58.71
N LEU A 7 13.45 -17.14 58.41
CA LEU A 7 12.94 -15.99 57.64
C LEU A 7 12.80 -16.25 56.14
N VAL A 8 13.60 -17.14 55.59
CA VAL A 8 13.56 -17.46 54.16
C VAL A 8 12.40 -18.41 53.82
N SER A 9 11.95 -19.22 54.74
CA SER A 9 10.81 -20.13 54.53
C SER A 9 9.44 -19.43 54.67
N ALA A 10 9.36 -18.30 55.35
CA ALA A 10 8.10 -17.53 55.48
C ALA A 10 7.80 -16.64 54.28
N LEU A 11 8.83 -16.27 53.49
CA LEU A 11 8.63 -15.43 52.29
C LEU A 11 8.24 -16.24 51.06
N ALA A 12 8.44 -17.55 51.05
CA ALA A 12 8.14 -18.42 49.89
C ALA A 12 6.66 -18.90 49.88
N LEU A 13 5.92 -18.78 50.94
CA LEU A 13 4.51 -19.23 51.03
C LEU A 13 3.48 -18.13 50.80
N SER A 14 3.87 -16.85 50.70
CA SER A 14 2.94 -15.72 50.47
C SER A 14 2.74 -15.35 49.02
N LEU A 15 3.38 -16.03 48.06
CA LEU A 15 3.29 -15.73 46.62
C LEU A 15 2.38 -16.70 45.84
N LEU A 16 1.67 -17.62 46.52
CA LEU A 16 0.84 -18.64 45.83
C LEU A 16 -0.69 -18.42 46.05
N ALA A 17 -1.14 -17.29 46.57
CA ALA A 17 -2.55 -17.09 46.90
C ALA A 17 -3.25 -15.92 46.17
N ILE A 18 -2.70 -15.41 45.04
CA ILE A 18 -3.35 -14.39 44.24
C ILE A 18 -3.44 -14.88 42.81
N GLY A 19 -4.35 -15.79 42.51
CA GLY A 19 -4.49 -16.32 41.15
C GLY A 19 -5.79 -17.04 40.84
N ILE A 20 -6.92 -16.78 41.55
CA ILE A 20 -8.22 -17.31 41.10
C ILE A 20 -9.34 -16.38 41.61
N ALA A 21 -9.59 -15.27 40.90
CA ALA A 21 -10.89 -14.60 40.90
C ALA A 21 -10.91 -13.56 39.77
N GLY A 22 -11.36 -13.92 38.59
CA GLY A 22 -11.46 -13.03 37.44
C GLY A 22 -12.22 -13.65 36.30
N CYS A 23 -13.36 -14.33 36.55
CA CYS A 23 -14.39 -14.51 35.54
C CYS A 23 -15.18 -13.22 35.46
N GLY A 24 -14.89 -12.38 34.49
CA GLY A 24 -15.63 -11.16 34.13
C GLY A 24 -15.82 -11.15 32.63
N SER A 25 -17.05 -11.14 32.22
CA SER A 25 -17.69 -11.06 30.92
C SER A 25 -16.89 -10.42 29.78
N GLY A 26 -16.94 -11.12 28.64
CA GLY A 26 -16.24 -10.77 27.43
C GLY A 26 -16.63 -9.46 26.79
N ASP A 27 -15.65 -8.62 26.67
CA ASP A 27 -15.47 -7.83 25.46
C ASP A 27 -14.29 -8.45 24.74
N LYS A 28 -14.53 -9.05 23.58
CA LYS A 28 -13.50 -9.43 22.63
C LYS A 28 -12.87 -8.14 22.11
N LYS A 29 -12.01 -7.49 22.87
CA LYS A 29 -10.97 -6.66 22.33
C LYS A 29 -10.19 -7.58 21.41
N ALA A 30 -10.30 -7.35 20.08
CA ALA A 30 -9.37 -7.91 19.11
C ALA A 30 -7.97 -7.68 19.72
N ALA A 31 -7.25 -8.75 20.00
CA ALA A 31 -5.88 -8.69 20.46
C ALA A 31 -5.14 -7.85 19.41
N ASP A 32 -4.67 -6.68 19.83
CA ASP A 32 -3.62 -5.96 19.14
C ASP A 32 -2.37 -6.84 19.29
N ASN A 33 -2.28 -7.84 18.43
CA ASN A 33 -1.07 -8.58 18.21
C ASN A 33 -0.10 -7.55 17.67
N GLY A 34 0.88 -7.10 18.46
CA GLY A 34 1.96 -6.19 18.08
C GLY A 34 2.77 -6.68 16.88
N GLY A 35 2.08 -7.08 15.83
CA GLY A 35 2.58 -7.50 14.54
C GLY A 35 3.10 -6.29 13.79
N LYS A 36 4.19 -6.49 13.06
CA LYS A 36 4.77 -5.52 12.13
C LYS A 36 3.65 -4.89 11.28
N VAL A 37 3.60 -3.55 11.22
CA VAL A 37 2.72 -2.83 10.31
C VAL A 37 3.25 -3.01 8.88
N ILE A 38 2.45 -3.56 7.99
CA ILE A 38 2.74 -3.68 6.56
C ILE A 38 2.32 -2.37 5.88
N LYS A 39 3.25 -1.66 5.25
CA LYS A 39 2.98 -0.41 4.55
C LYS A 39 2.80 -0.67 3.06
N ILE A 40 1.65 -0.28 2.51
CA ILE A 40 1.34 -0.35 1.07
C ILE A 40 1.29 1.06 0.50
N GLY A 41 2.18 1.39 -0.43
CA GLY A 41 2.13 2.61 -1.22
C GLY A 41 1.10 2.50 -2.35
N ALA A 42 0.27 3.53 -2.53
CA ALA A 42 -0.68 3.61 -3.63
C ALA A 42 -0.82 5.06 -4.11
N THR A 43 -1.14 5.25 -5.38
CA THR A 43 -1.48 6.60 -5.86
C THR A 43 -2.94 6.93 -5.57
N ALA A 44 -3.23 8.22 -5.37
CA ALA A 44 -4.56 8.74 -5.09
C ALA A 44 -5.62 8.23 -6.09
N GLY A 45 -6.84 8.04 -5.61
CA GLY A 45 -7.97 7.56 -6.40
C GLY A 45 -8.12 6.04 -6.40
N PRO A 46 -8.40 5.38 -7.56
CA PRO A 46 -8.77 3.96 -7.60
C PRO A 46 -7.74 3.00 -6.99
N HIS A 47 -6.44 3.29 -7.12
CA HIS A 47 -5.39 2.47 -6.52
C HIS A 47 -5.43 2.53 -4.99
N ALA A 48 -5.56 3.73 -4.41
CA ALA A 48 -5.69 3.90 -2.97
C ALA A 48 -6.97 3.24 -2.44
N GLN A 49 -8.09 3.37 -3.15
CA GLN A 49 -9.37 2.72 -2.77
C GLN A 49 -9.25 1.20 -2.72
N VAL A 50 -8.55 0.58 -3.68
CA VAL A 50 -8.28 -0.86 -3.68
C VAL A 50 -7.36 -1.24 -2.53
N ALA A 51 -6.29 -0.48 -2.29
CA ALA A 51 -5.37 -0.72 -1.19
C ALA A 51 -6.07 -0.63 0.18
N GLU A 52 -6.97 0.33 0.37
CA GLU A 52 -7.81 0.45 1.58
C GLU A 52 -8.76 -0.74 1.76
N ALA A 53 -9.37 -1.23 0.67
CA ALA A 53 -10.19 -2.42 0.72
C ALA A 53 -9.37 -3.65 1.14
N VAL A 54 -8.15 -3.80 0.59
CA VAL A 54 -7.19 -4.85 0.98
C VAL A 54 -6.81 -4.71 2.46
N ALA A 55 -6.50 -3.51 2.94
CA ALA A 55 -6.17 -3.27 4.35
C ALA A 55 -7.31 -3.67 5.28
N LYS A 56 -8.56 -3.35 4.91
CA LYS A 56 -9.76 -3.73 5.66
C LYS A 56 -9.94 -5.25 5.72
N GLU A 57 -9.68 -5.97 4.63
CA GLU A 57 -9.79 -7.43 4.58
C GLU A 57 -8.64 -8.10 5.35
N ALA A 58 -7.42 -7.60 5.20
CA ALA A 58 -6.23 -8.06 5.92
C ALA A 58 -6.41 -7.97 7.46
N LYS A 59 -7.07 -6.91 7.93
CA LYS A 59 -7.38 -6.73 9.35
C LYS A 59 -8.26 -7.86 9.90
N LYS A 60 -9.20 -8.41 9.13
CA LYS A 60 -10.01 -9.56 9.55
C LYS A 60 -9.18 -10.83 9.73
N GLN A 61 -8.03 -10.90 9.06
CA GLN A 61 -7.07 -12.00 9.15
C GLN A 61 -5.96 -11.75 10.15
N GLY A 62 -6.05 -10.68 10.96
CA GLY A 62 -5.07 -10.34 11.99
C GLY A 62 -3.83 -9.61 11.47
N LEU A 63 -3.82 -9.17 10.21
CA LEU A 63 -2.73 -8.39 9.64
C LEU A 63 -2.98 -6.89 9.81
N ASN A 64 -1.96 -6.15 10.22
CA ASN A 64 -2.01 -4.70 10.34
C ASN A 64 -1.41 -4.07 9.08
N VAL A 65 -2.26 -3.54 8.20
CA VAL A 65 -1.87 -2.91 6.94
C VAL A 65 -2.18 -1.42 7.00
N LYS A 66 -1.19 -0.60 6.64
CA LYS A 66 -1.30 0.86 6.51
C LYS A 66 -1.13 1.25 5.06
N VAL A 67 -2.10 1.94 4.49
CA VAL A 67 -1.99 2.56 3.16
C VAL A 67 -1.28 3.91 3.29
N VAL A 68 -0.31 4.14 2.40
CA VAL A 68 0.41 5.40 2.24
C VAL A 68 0.08 5.93 0.85
N GLU A 69 -0.64 7.05 0.80
CA GLU A 69 -1.08 7.64 -0.46
C GLU A 69 -0.05 8.63 -1.01
N PHE A 70 0.18 8.56 -2.32
CA PHE A 70 1.10 9.41 -3.07
C PHE A 70 0.38 10.16 -4.18
N SER A 71 0.86 11.36 -4.50
CA SER A 71 0.32 12.20 -5.57
C SER A 71 1.08 12.07 -6.90
N ASP A 72 2.16 11.30 -6.94
CA ASP A 72 3.02 11.08 -8.11
C ASP A 72 3.34 9.59 -8.30
N TYR A 73 3.99 9.25 -9.42
CA TYR A 73 4.32 7.86 -9.78
C TYR A 73 5.79 7.46 -9.51
N VAL A 74 6.66 8.40 -9.14
CA VAL A 74 8.09 8.13 -8.94
C VAL A 74 8.38 7.84 -7.47
N THR A 75 7.81 8.63 -6.57
CA THR A 75 8.06 8.56 -5.14
C THR A 75 7.71 7.20 -4.53
N PRO A 76 6.59 6.50 -4.90
CA PRO A 76 6.27 5.20 -4.33
C PRO A 76 7.34 4.12 -4.62
N ASP A 77 7.89 4.07 -5.84
CA ASP A 77 8.93 3.10 -6.19
C ASP A 77 10.25 3.39 -5.47
N LYS A 78 10.57 4.67 -5.30
CA LYS A 78 11.75 5.09 -4.54
C LYS A 78 11.62 4.67 -3.07
N ALA A 79 10.50 4.99 -2.44
CA ALA A 79 10.22 4.60 -1.05
C ALA A 79 10.21 3.07 -0.86
N LEU A 80 9.71 2.31 -1.86
CA LEU A 80 9.75 0.85 -1.84
C LEU A 80 11.19 0.33 -1.97
N ALA A 81 11.99 0.88 -2.89
CA ALA A 81 13.38 0.48 -3.09
C ALA A 81 14.27 0.81 -1.87
N GLU A 82 13.96 1.87 -1.14
CA GLU A 82 14.64 2.31 0.08
C GLU A 82 14.14 1.55 1.34
N GLY A 83 13.10 0.70 1.22
CA GLY A 83 12.54 -0.08 2.33
C GLY A 83 11.62 0.71 3.27
N GLU A 84 11.18 1.89 2.87
CA GLU A 84 10.20 2.70 3.60
C GLU A 84 8.77 2.15 3.45
N LEU A 85 8.52 1.41 2.37
CA LEU A 85 7.31 0.64 2.09
C LEU A 85 7.64 -0.86 2.01
N ASP A 86 6.67 -1.69 2.35
CA ASP A 86 6.75 -3.15 2.17
C ASP A 86 6.18 -3.57 0.81
N LEU A 87 5.18 -2.86 0.30
CA LEU A 87 4.47 -3.11 -0.96
C LEU A 87 4.13 -1.79 -1.67
N ALA A 88 3.93 -1.86 -2.98
CA ALA A 88 3.31 -0.77 -3.75
C ALA A 88 2.26 -1.34 -4.73
N SER A 89 1.13 -0.65 -4.88
CA SER A 89 0.02 -1.08 -5.74
C SER A 89 -0.51 0.11 -6.54
N TYR A 90 0.12 0.42 -7.69
CA TYR A 90 -0.31 1.53 -8.55
C TYR A 90 0.17 1.41 -10.00
N GLN A 91 1.29 0.76 -10.26
CA GLN A 91 1.99 0.80 -11.51
C GLN A 91 1.74 -0.43 -12.40
N HIS A 92 2.02 -0.31 -13.68
CA HIS A 92 2.10 -1.42 -14.60
C HIS A 92 3.56 -1.91 -14.72
N LYS A 93 3.72 -3.18 -15.10
CA LYS A 93 5.02 -3.86 -15.14
C LYS A 93 6.10 -3.09 -15.94
N PRO A 94 5.83 -2.55 -17.16
CA PRO A 94 6.84 -1.79 -17.90
C PRO A 94 7.35 -0.54 -17.16
N PHE A 95 6.52 0.12 -16.34
CA PHE A 95 6.96 1.26 -15.54
C PHE A 95 7.95 0.82 -14.45
N MET A 96 7.63 -0.25 -13.71
CA MET A 96 8.51 -0.84 -12.70
C MET A 96 9.85 -1.28 -13.32
N GLU A 97 9.82 -1.97 -14.48
CA GLU A 97 11.04 -2.41 -15.19
C GLU A 97 11.91 -1.24 -15.62
N ASN A 98 11.28 -0.15 -16.11
CA ASN A 98 11.99 1.08 -16.46
C ASN A 98 12.58 1.75 -15.22
N PHE A 99 11.86 1.79 -14.10
CA PHE A 99 12.39 2.30 -12.83
C PHE A 99 13.59 1.48 -12.37
N ASN A 100 13.50 0.16 -12.33
CA ASN A 100 14.59 -0.74 -11.95
C ASN A 100 15.85 -0.48 -12.79
N LYS A 101 15.69 -0.41 -14.12
CA LYS A 101 16.80 -0.18 -15.05
C LYS A 101 17.51 1.16 -14.79
N ASN A 102 16.75 2.23 -14.55
CA ASN A 102 17.29 3.58 -14.42
C ASN A 102 17.84 3.89 -13.02
N ASN A 103 17.42 3.14 -12.00
CA ASN A 103 17.79 3.39 -10.60
C ASN A 103 18.61 2.23 -9.98
N ASN A 104 19.02 1.24 -10.78
CA ASN A 104 19.70 0.03 -10.29
C ASN A 104 18.92 -0.62 -9.13
N ALA A 105 17.58 -0.61 -9.23
CA ALA A 105 16.68 -1.20 -8.26
C ALA A 105 16.26 -2.63 -8.66
N HIS A 106 15.68 -3.38 -7.72
CA HIS A 106 15.32 -4.79 -7.90
C HIS A 106 13.89 -5.06 -7.47
N LEU A 107 12.96 -4.14 -7.76
CA LEU A 107 11.54 -4.33 -7.49
C LEU A 107 10.99 -5.48 -8.32
N VAL A 108 10.10 -6.28 -7.73
CA VAL A 108 9.48 -7.44 -8.38
C VAL A 108 7.95 -7.35 -8.32
N ALA A 109 7.29 -7.74 -9.39
CA ALA A 109 5.84 -7.84 -9.42
C ALA A 109 5.41 -9.17 -8.78
N ILE A 110 4.58 -9.11 -7.74
CA ILE A 110 4.06 -10.29 -7.02
C ILE A 110 2.66 -10.69 -7.48
N GLY A 111 1.93 -9.80 -8.15
CA GLY A 111 0.60 -10.08 -8.68
C GLY A 111 -0.10 -8.84 -9.22
N PRO A 112 -1.15 -9.02 -10.05
CA PRO A 112 -1.98 -7.92 -10.51
C PRO A 112 -3.03 -7.55 -9.46
N THR A 113 -3.44 -6.26 -9.45
CA THR A 113 -4.56 -5.76 -8.63
C THR A 113 -5.71 -5.32 -9.51
N ILE A 114 -5.59 -4.18 -10.19
CA ILE A 114 -6.63 -3.64 -11.08
C ILE A 114 -6.06 -3.29 -12.45
N LEU A 115 -6.91 -3.32 -13.46
CA LEU A 115 -6.59 -2.84 -14.80
C LEU A 115 -7.19 -1.46 -15.02
N MET A 116 -6.33 -0.44 -15.13
CA MET A 116 -6.72 0.92 -15.47
C MET A 116 -6.60 1.15 -16.98
N ARG A 117 -7.73 1.52 -17.59
CA ARG A 117 -7.75 1.93 -19.00
C ARG A 117 -7.29 3.37 -19.14
N MET A 118 -6.49 3.64 -20.17
CA MET A 118 -6.16 5.01 -20.54
C MET A 118 -7.29 5.57 -21.40
N GLY A 119 -7.70 6.82 -21.16
CA GLY A 119 -8.74 7.51 -21.92
C GLY A 119 -8.29 8.90 -22.38
N ILE A 120 -8.99 9.43 -23.38
CA ILE A 120 -8.88 10.84 -23.79
C ILE A 120 -10.00 11.59 -23.13
N TYR A 121 -9.69 12.69 -22.46
CA TYR A 121 -10.63 13.50 -21.68
C TYR A 121 -10.55 14.95 -22.13
N SER A 122 -11.67 15.63 -22.15
CA SER A 122 -11.75 17.09 -22.40
C SER A 122 -12.97 17.69 -21.71
N ASP A 123 -12.80 18.84 -21.10
CA ASP A 123 -13.90 19.64 -20.57
C ASP A 123 -14.57 20.48 -21.68
N LYS A 124 -13.83 20.78 -22.75
CA LYS A 124 -14.24 21.70 -23.82
C LYS A 124 -14.81 20.96 -25.02
N ILE A 125 -14.23 19.85 -25.41
CA ILE A 125 -14.52 19.13 -26.67
C ILE A 125 -15.26 17.84 -26.31
N LYS A 126 -16.43 17.63 -26.94
CA LYS A 126 -17.29 16.47 -26.68
C LYS A 126 -17.20 15.37 -27.75
N ASP A 127 -16.57 15.67 -28.89
CA ASP A 127 -16.38 14.74 -29.99
C ASP A 127 -14.93 14.81 -30.47
N LEU A 128 -14.28 13.64 -30.67
CA LEU A 128 -12.91 13.55 -31.16
C LEU A 128 -12.74 14.22 -32.52
N LYS A 129 -13.77 14.15 -33.38
CA LYS A 129 -13.78 14.77 -34.71
C LYS A 129 -13.85 16.31 -34.68
N ALA A 130 -14.19 16.88 -33.53
CA ALA A 130 -14.28 18.31 -33.33
C ALA A 130 -13.00 18.93 -32.73
N ILE A 131 -11.93 18.13 -32.59
CA ILE A 131 -10.63 18.63 -32.14
C ILE A 131 -10.08 19.56 -33.23
N PRO A 132 -9.82 20.84 -32.94
CA PRO A 132 -9.30 21.78 -33.95
C PRO A 132 -7.83 21.53 -34.22
N ASP A 133 -7.39 21.89 -35.44
CA ASP A 133 -5.96 21.90 -35.76
C ASP A 133 -5.18 22.80 -34.79
N GLY A 134 -4.04 22.37 -34.36
CA GLY A 134 -3.23 23.09 -33.37
C GLY A 134 -3.69 22.96 -31.93
N ALA A 135 -4.65 22.06 -31.63
CA ALA A 135 -5.05 21.77 -30.25
C ALA A 135 -3.88 21.24 -29.41
N THR A 136 -3.80 21.70 -28.17
CA THR A 136 -2.82 21.19 -27.22
C THR A 136 -3.36 19.96 -26.50
N VAL A 137 -2.61 18.86 -26.51
CA VAL A 137 -2.93 17.61 -25.83
C VAL A 137 -1.88 17.34 -24.78
N ALA A 138 -2.29 17.17 -23.51
CA ALA A 138 -1.40 16.71 -22.44
C ALA A 138 -1.32 15.20 -22.45
N ILE A 139 -0.11 14.67 -22.38
CA ILE A 139 0.17 13.23 -22.23
C ILE A 139 1.09 13.00 -21.02
N PRO A 140 1.16 11.76 -20.46
CA PRO A 140 2.13 11.44 -19.42
C PRO A 140 3.57 11.69 -19.90
N ASN A 141 4.40 12.22 -19.01
CA ASN A 141 5.80 12.59 -19.31
C ASN A 141 6.81 11.44 -19.09
N ASP A 142 6.37 10.27 -18.60
CA ASP A 142 7.21 9.10 -18.52
C ASP A 142 7.20 8.30 -19.84
N PRO A 143 8.30 7.61 -20.21
CA PRO A 143 8.41 6.96 -21.51
C PRO A 143 7.39 5.82 -21.71
N THR A 144 6.96 5.17 -20.65
CA THR A 144 6.07 4.01 -20.73
C THR A 144 4.60 4.41 -20.90
N ASN A 145 4.10 5.39 -20.13
CA ASN A 145 2.74 5.88 -20.27
C ASN A 145 2.62 6.92 -21.41
N GLY A 146 3.67 7.73 -21.64
CA GLY A 146 3.72 8.63 -22.80
C GLY A 146 3.55 7.88 -24.11
N GLY A 147 4.27 6.77 -24.29
CA GLY A 147 4.10 5.88 -25.46
C GLY A 147 2.67 5.33 -25.61
N ARG A 148 2.05 4.91 -24.51
CA ARG A 148 0.63 4.48 -24.50
C ARG A 148 -0.32 5.61 -24.88
N GLY A 149 -0.04 6.83 -24.41
CA GLY A 149 -0.80 8.03 -24.78
C GLY A 149 -0.76 8.31 -26.26
N LEU A 150 0.43 8.29 -26.87
CA LEU A 150 0.60 8.46 -28.33
C LEU A 150 -0.11 7.37 -29.13
N MET A 151 0.02 6.11 -28.74
CA MET A 151 -0.70 5.01 -29.40
C MET A 151 -2.23 5.16 -29.30
N LEU A 152 -2.73 5.67 -28.18
CA LEU A 152 -4.16 5.94 -28.01
C LEU A 152 -4.62 7.06 -28.94
N LEU A 153 -3.89 8.17 -29.04
CA LEU A 153 -4.20 9.29 -29.93
C LEU A 153 -4.16 8.84 -31.41
N GLN A 154 -3.17 8.05 -31.79
CA GLN A 154 -3.10 7.48 -33.15
C GLN A 154 -4.31 6.58 -33.44
N LYS A 155 -4.67 5.69 -32.51
CA LYS A 155 -5.85 4.81 -32.66
C LYS A 155 -7.15 5.59 -32.72
N ALA A 156 -7.22 6.75 -32.07
CA ALA A 156 -8.38 7.64 -32.07
C ALA A 156 -8.44 8.51 -33.34
N GLY A 157 -7.45 8.48 -34.21
CA GLY A 157 -7.37 9.31 -35.43
C GLY A 157 -7.07 10.78 -35.16
N VAL A 158 -6.41 11.06 -34.02
CA VAL A 158 -5.98 12.42 -33.63
C VAL A 158 -4.53 12.69 -34.07
N LEU A 159 -3.76 11.62 -34.30
CA LEU A 159 -2.39 11.62 -34.86
C LEU A 159 -2.37 10.78 -36.12
#